data_dbb339c2e1306d2d3befc68d781e6b83
#
_entry.id   dbb339c2e1306d2d3befc68d781e6b83
#
_cell.length_a   1.000
_cell.length_b   1.000
_cell.length_c   1.000
_cell.angle_alpha   90.00
_cell.angle_beta   90.00
_cell.angle_gamma   90.00
#
_symmetry.space_group_name_H-M   'P 1'
#
loop_
_entity.id
_entity.type
_entity.pdbx_description
1 polymer ?
#
loop_
_entity_poly.entity_id
_entity_poly.type
_entity_poly.pdbx_seq_one_letter_code
_entity_poly.pdbx_strand_id
1 'polypeptide(L)'
;MIKFSSGLAIAFISISVLNTLPTRAEIFKYTDENGKTVFSDRPPAESQPDSVVQVELGPTNLSAPPPNIPPPVKPIEASSTEAAVPYRTTITSPSDGTTVPMGPGNFVVTALFSPPLGAEEAALLKLDGKAVGTPQKRSSWQLNNVFRGEHQITIERQNAEENVLNTSPPVTVYVLRPSIR
;
A
#
# COMPACT_ATOMS: atom_id res chain seq x y z
N MET A 1 -17.37 -22.02 73.23
CA MET A 1 -15.98 -21.55 73.38
C MET A 1 -15.17 -22.09 72.23
N ILE A 2 -14.98 -21.30 71.16
CA ILE A 2 -14.22 -21.69 69.94
C ILE A 2 -13.14 -20.64 69.76
N LYS A 3 -11.88 -21.06 69.90
CA LYS A 3 -10.70 -20.20 69.66
C LYS A 3 -10.30 -20.24 68.20
N PHE A 4 -10.34 -19.10 67.57
CA PHE A 4 -9.73 -18.92 66.22
C PHE A 4 -8.24 -18.64 66.39
N SER A 5 -7.42 -19.50 65.72
CA SER A 5 -5.99 -19.30 65.61
C SER A 5 -5.72 -18.62 64.24
N SER A 6 -5.15 -17.42 64.29
CA SER A 6 -4.76 -16.64 63.14
C SER A 6 -3.41 -17.11 62.62
N GLY A 7 -3.38 -17.72 61.42
CA GLY A 7 -2.16 -18.09 60.69
C GLY A 7 -1.81 -17.02 59.64
N LEU A 8 -0.76 -16.27 59.91
CA LEU A 8 -0.18 -15.26 59.00
C LEU A 8 0.68 -15.95 57.94
N ALA A 9 0.18 -16.05 56.70
CA ALA A 9 0.95 -16.55 55.56
C ALA A 9 1.69 -15.39 54.92
N ILE A 10 3.01 -15.38 55.03
CA ILE A 10 3.91 -14.43 54.36
C ILE A 10 4.17 -14.97 52.94
N ALA A 11 3.60 -14.31 51.92
CA ALA A 11 3.88 -14.61 50.53
C ALA A 11 5.18 -13.93 50.11
N PHE A 12 6.23 -14.72 49.83
CA PHE A 12 7.46 -14.25 49.20
C PHE A 12 7.18 -14.00 47.70
N ILE A 13 7.16 -12.72 47.29
CA ILE A 13 7.14 -12.33 45.92
C ILE A 13 8.59 -12.30 45.42
N SER A 14 8.99 -13.34 44.67
CA SER A 14 10.27 -13.38 43.97
C SER A 14 10.18 -12.49 42.71
N ILE A 15 10.81 -11.33 42.76
CA ILE A 15 11.00 -10.47 41.59
C ILE A 15 12.14 -11.05 40.77
N SER A 16 11.80 -11.75 39.68
CA SER A 16 12.75 -12.14 38.62
C SER A 16 13.11 -10.94 37.77
N VAL A 17 14.27 -10.36 37.99
CA VAL A 17 14.87 -9.36 37.11
C VAL A 17 15.31 -10.04 35.85
N LEU A 18 14.54 -9.89 34.76
CA LEU A 18 14.97 -10.29 33.40
C LEU A 18 16.05 -9.31 32.95
N ASN A 19 17.31 -9.75 33.01
CA ASN A 19 18.42 -9.09 32.35
C ASN A 19 18.28 -9.28 30.83
N THR A 20 17.74 -8.29 30.11
CA THR A 20 17.80 -8.23 28.66
C THR A 20 19.19 -7.73 28.24
N LEU A 21 20.08 -8.62 27.90
CA LEU A 21 21.35 -8.28 27.25
C LEU A 21 21.04 -7.72 25.87
N PRO A 22 21.67 -6.61 25.45
CA PRO A 22 21.52 -6.10 24.10
C PRO A 22 22.16 -7.11 23.13
N THR A 23 21.37 -7.76 22.31
CA THR A 23 21.84 -8.63 21.23
C THR A 23 22.43 -7.73 20.15
N ARG A 24 23.74 -7.57 20.12
CA ARG A 24 24.44 -6.96 18.97
C ARG A 24 24.43 -8.01 17.85
N ALA A 25 23.83 -7.66 16.72
CA ALA A 25 23.97 -8.42 15.50
C ALA A 25 25.34 -8.09 14.88
N GLU A 26 26.24 -9.08 14.89
CA GLU A 26 27.54 -8.97 14.22
C GLU A 26 27.43 -9.73 12.88
N ILE A 27 27.81 -9.07 11.79
CA ILE A 27 27.82 -9.66 10.45
C ILE A 27 29.26 -9.95 10.06
N PHE A 28 29.56 -11.21 9.78
CA PHE A 28 30.86 -11.68 9.31
C PHE A 28 30.87 -11.81 7.79
N LYS A 29 31.89 -11.27 7.15
CA LYS A 29 32.14 -11.42 5.71
C LYS A 29 33.33 -12.33 5.52
N TYR A 30 33.17 -13.40 4.76
CA TYR A 30 34.27 -14.30 4.40
C TYR A 30 34.14 -14.75 2.93
N THR A 31 35.22 -15.31 2.40
CA THR A 31 35.26 -15.85 1.04
C THR A 31 35.23 -17.37 1.11
N ASP A 32 34.27 -17.98 0.43
CA ASP A 32 34.15 -19.44 0.31
C ASP A 32 35.28 -20.04 -0.55
N GLU A 33 35.50 -21.36 -0.46
CA GLU A 33 36.48 -22.11 -1.23
C GLU A 33 36.39 -21.92 -2.75
N ASN A 34 35.24 -21.49 -3.23
CA ASN A 34 34.97 -21.15 -4.63
C ASN A 34 35.26 -19.68 -4.99
N GLY A 35 35.84 -18.87 -4.09
CA GLY A 35 36.13 -17.47 -4.30
C GLY A 35 34.92 -16.55 -4.18
N LYS A 36 33.78 -17.05 -3.70
CA LYS A 36 32.54 -16.27 -3.55
C LYS A 36 32.47 -15.61 -2.17
N THR A 37 32.13 -14.33 -2.12
CA THR A 37 31.89 -13.61 -0.86
C THR A 37 30.56 -14.04 -0.24
N VAL A 38 30.59 -14.46 1.02
CA VAL A 38 29.45 -14.88 1.84
C VAL A 38 29.35 -13.99 3.08
N PHE A 39 28.13 -13.63 3.47
CA PHE A 39 27.83 -12.91 4.70
C PHE A 39 27.07 -13.84 5.64
N SER A 40 27.45 -13.88 6.92
CA SER A 40 26.84 -14.74 7.94
C SER A 40 26.71 -14.00 9.27
N ASP A 41 25.71 -14.36 10.04
CA ASP A 41 25.49 -13.91 11.42
C ASP A 41 26.22 -14.80 12.46
N ARG A 42 26.94 -15.82 11.98
CA ARG A 42 27.75 -16.73 12.83
C ARG A 42 29.19 -16.77 12.33
N PRO A 43 30.15 -16.80 13.24
CA PRO A 43 31.55 -16.99 12.86
C PRO A 43 31.71 -18.33 12.15
N PRO A 44 32.58 -18.42 11.11
CA PRO A 44 32.86 -19.68 10.44
C PRO A 44 33.53 -20.67 11.42
N ALA A 45 33.20 -21.93 11.30
CA ALA A 45 33.84 -22.99 12.10
C ALA A 45 35.36 -23.06 11.80
N GLU A 46 36.14 -23.30 12.82
CA GLU A 46 37.61 -23.17 12.96
C GLU A 46 38.44 -23.88 11.87
N SER A 47 38.38 -23.52 10.61
CA SER A 47 39.21 -24.18 9.59
C SER A 47 39.89 -23.26 8.57
N GLN A 48 39.74 -21.96 8.62
CA GLN A 48 40.45 -21.06 7.70
C GLN A 48 40.77 -19.70 8.35
N PRO A 49 42.04 -19.44 8.74
CA PRO A 49 42.43 -18.23 9.46
C PRO A 49 42.70 -16.99 8.60
N ASP A 50 42.54 -16.99 7.28
CA ASP A 50 43.23 -15.98 6.46
C ASP A 50 42.35 -14.93 5.79
N SER A 51 41.06 -14.84 6.04
CA SER A 51 40.23 -13.79 5.40
C SER A 51 38.96 -13.35 6.16
N VAL A 52 38.92 -13.43 7.46
CA VAL A 52 37.78 -12.96 8.23
C VAL A 52 37.97 -11.47 8.51
N VAL A 53 37.28 -10.59 7.77
CA VAL A 53 37.20 -9.16 8.08
C VAL A 53 35.92 -8.92 8.84
N GLN A 54 36.05 -8.62 10.12
CA GLN A 54 34.93 -8.11 10.91
C GLN A 54 34.58 -6.71 10.42
N VAL A 55 33.41 -6.56 9.81
CA VAL A 55 32.91 -5.26 9.36
C VAL A 55 32.26 -4.57 10.55
N GLU A 56 33.02 -3.69 11.21
CA GLU A 56 32.46 -2.78 12.18
C GLU A 56 31.60 -1.75 11.43
N LEU A 57 30.28 -1.90 11.52
CA LEU A 57 29.35 -0.89 11.02
C LEU A 57 29.47 0.34 11.91
N GLY A 58 30.25 1.30 11.49
CA GLY A 58 30.31 2.60 12.13
C GLY A 58 28.91 3.24 12.16
N PRO A 59 28.62 4.14 13.12
CA PRO A 59 27.31 4.76 13.25
C PRO A 59 26.96 5.52 11.97
N THR A 60 26.10 4.96 11.16
CA THR A 60 25.47 5.60 9.99
C THR A 60 24.48 6.63 10.51
N ASN A 61 24.91 7.83 10.65
CA ASN A 61 24.23 9.12 10.76
C ASN A 61 24.92 10.03 11.78
N LEU A 62 26.13 10.43 11.46
CA LEU A 62 26.63 11.72 11.96
C LEU A 62 26.05 12.80 11.05
N SER A 63 24.78 13.15 11.29
CA SER A 63 24.26 14.42 10.81
C SER A 63 25.08 15.52 11.47
N ALA A 64 25.70 16.36 10.65
CA ALA A 64 26.41 17.56 11.14
C ALA A 64 25.44 18.35 12.05
N PRO A 65 25.96 19.00 13.13
CA PRO A 65 25.11 19.83 13.96
C PRO A 65 24.41 20.89 13.10
N PRO A 66 23.11 21.13 13.33
CA PRO A 66 22.36 22.08 12.51
C PRO A 66 23.02 23.45 12.62
N PRO A 67 23.13 24.20 11.51
CA PRO A 67 23.62 25.59 11.55
C PRO A 67 22.70 26.41 12.47
N ASN A 68 23.33 27.34 13.19
CA ASN A 68 22.69 28.22 14.15
C ASN A 68 21.38 28.83 13.58
N ILE A 69 20.24 28.38 14.06
CA ILE A 69 18.94 28.86 13.61
C ILE A 69 18.66 30.17 14.34
N PRO A 70 18.45 31.30 13.64
CA PRO A 70 18.00 32.54 14.27
C PRO A 70 16.65 32.31 14.98
N PRO A 71 16.33 33.08 16.05
CA PRO A 71 15.15 32.86 16.87
C PRO A 71 13.87 32.88 16.04
N PRO A 72 12.84 32.11 16.47
CA PRO A 72 11.65 31.88 15.67
C PRO A 72 10.95 33.20 15.39
N VAL A 73 10.94 33.63 14.14
CA VAL A 73 9.96 34.58 13.64
C VAL A 73 8.58 34.00 13.93
N LYS A 74 7.69 34.83 14.52
CA LYS A 74 6.29 34.48 14.75
C LYS A 74 5.76 33.61 13.60
N PRO A 75 4.98 32.54 13.89
CA PRO A 75 4.33 31.80 12.82
C PRO A 75 3.47 32.79 12.03
N ILE A 76 3.90 33.13 10.83
CA ILE A 76 2.99 33.49 9.78
C ILE A 76 2.12 32.26 9.68
N GLU A 77 0.83 32.40 9.96
CA GLU A 77 -0.16 31.37 9.62
C GLU A 77 0.09 31.04 8.15
N ALA A 78 0.94 30.03 7.94
CA ALA A 78 0.99 29.35 6.68
C ALA A 78 -0.42 28.76 6.57
N SER A 79 -1.29 29.44 5.83
CA SER A 79 -2.38 28.77 5.16
C SER A 79 -1.74 27.52 4.60
N SER A 80 -1.99 26.39 5.26
CA SER A 80 -1.73 25.09 4.69
C SER A 80 -2.64 25.01 3.46
N THR A 81 -2.14 25.54 2.36
CA THR A 81 -2.58 25.07 1.06
C THR A 81 -2.09 23.62 1.06
N GLU A 82 -2.87 22.76 1.68
CA GLU A 82 -2.83 21.32 1.50
C GLU A 82 -2.74 21.15 0.00
N ALA A 83 -1.54 20.77 -0.47
CA ALA A 83 -1.30 20.59 -1.89
C ALA A 83 -2.33 19.56 -2.32
N ALA A 84 -3.40 20.02 -2.99
CA ALA A 84 -4.54 19.22 -3.37
C ALA A 84 -3.99 18.05 -4.17
N VAL A 85 -4.00 16.86 -3.58
CA VAL A 85 -3.55 15.64 -4.25
C VAL A 85 -4.39 15.51 -5.52
N PRO A 86 -3.77 15.53 -6.70
CA PRO A 86 -4.54 15.53 -7.94
C PRO A 86 -5.38 14.26 -8.02
N TYR A 87 -6.65 14.40 -8.28
CA TYR A 87 -7.55 13.28 -8.50
C TYR A 87 -7.07 12.42 -9.66
N ARG A 88 -6.96 11.13 -9.44
CA ARG A 88 -6.65 10.15 -10.47
C ARG A 88 -7.67 9.02 -10.41
N THR A 89 -8.29 8.75 -11.54
CA THR A 89 -9.19 7.60 -11.76
C THR A 89 -8.54 6.70 -12.82
N THR A 90 -8.39 5.42 -12.51
CA THR A 90 -7.76 4.45 -13.43
C THR A 90 -8.62 3.20 -13.52
N ILE A 91 -8.98 2.78 -14.72
CA ILE A 91 -9.65 1.50 -14.96
C ILE A 91 -8.58 0.40 -14.84
N THR A 92 -8.79 -0.54 -13.93
CA THR A 92 -7.86 -1.66 -13.66
C THR A 92 -8.30 -2.94 -14.38
N SER A 93 -9.57 -3.06 -14.72
CA SER A 93 -10.14 -4.15 -15.51
C SER A 93 -11.37 -3.66 -16.26
N PRO A 94 -11.54 -4.04 -17.51
CA PRO A 94 -10.60 -4.74 -18.38
C PRO A 94 -9.40 -3.87 -18.74
N SER A 95 -8.33 -4.49 -19.23
CA SER A 95 -7.19 -3.76 -19.85
C SER A 95 -7.58 -3.23 -21.22
N ASP A 96 -6.91 -2.17 -21.63
CA ASP A 96 -7.12 -1.62 -22.98
C ASP A 96 -6.88 -2.67 -24.08
N GLY A 97 -7.75 -2.70 -25.09
CA GLY A 97 -7.72 -3.68 -26.16
C GLY A 97 -8.25 -5.06 -25.80
N THR A 98 -8.82 -5.26 -24.60
CA THR A 98 -9.34 -6.57 -24.18
C THR A 98 -10.51 -7.02 -25.07
N THR A 99 -10.45 -8.29 -25.48
CA THR A 99 -11.56 -8.96 -26.18
C THR A 99 -12.45 -9.70 -25.17
N VAL A 100 -13.72 -9.31 -25.07
CA VAL A 100 -14.74 -10.05 -24.36
C VAL A 100 -15.19 -11.23 -25.23
N PRO A 101 -15.02 -12.49 -24.75
CA PRO A 101 -15.26 -13.68 -25.57
C PRO A 101 -16.71 -13.77 -25.98
N MET A 102 -16.95 -14.61 -27.01
CA MET A 102 -18.28 -14.85 -27.55
C MET A 102 -19.26 -15.31 -26.45
N GLY A 103 -20.35 -14.56 -26.29
CA GLY A 103 -21.32 -14.80 -25.22
C GLY A 103 -22.39 -13.72 -25.16
N PRO A 104 -23.07 -13.56 -24.02
CA PRO A 104 -24.11 -12.55 -23.84
C PRO A 104 -23.58 -11.10 -23.79
N GLY A 105 -22.26 -10.89 -23.82
CA GLY A 105 -21.65 -9.58 -23.71
C GLY A 105 -21.64 -9.06 -22.25
N ASN A 106 -21.43 -9.95 -21.31
CA ASN A 106 -21.35 -9.62 -19.88
C ASN A 106 -19.90 -9.56 -19.43
N PHE A 107 -19.53 -8.50 -18.73
CA PHE A 107 -18.21 -8.36 -18.12
C PHE A 107 -18.22 -7.35 -16.97
N VAL A 108 -17.18 -7.38 -16.15
CA VAL A 108 -17.02 -6.48 -15.01
C VAL A 108 -15.98 -5.43 -15.32
N VAL A 109 -16.30 -4.18 -15.00
CA VAL A 109 -15.34 -3.07 -15.02
C VAL A 109 -14.96 -2.73 -13.60
N THR A 110 -13.67 -2.59 -13.33
CA THR A 110 -13.13 -2.22 -12.02
C THR A 110 -12.22 -1.01 -12.16
N ALA A 111 -12.29 -0.09 -11.21
CA ALA A 111 -11.46 1.11 -11.16
C ALA A 111 -10.76 1.30 -9.83
N LEU A 112 -9.68 2.06 -9.87
CA LEU A 112 -8.94 2.56 -8.72
C LEU A 112 -9.03 4.08 -8.68
N PHE A 113 -9.30 4.63 -7.49
CA PHE A 113 -9.38 6.06 -7.23
C PHE A 113 -8.24 6.49 -6.30
N SER A 114 -7.51 7.52 -6.67
CA SER A 114 -6.46 8.11 -5.84
C SER A 114 -6.67 9.64 -5.78
N PRO A 115 -6.92 10.22 -4.60
CA PRO A 115 -7.29 9.55 -3.34
C PRO A 115 -8.59 8.75 -3.44
N PRO A 116 -8.94 7.89 -2.49
CA PRO A 116 -10.22 7.17 -2.45
C PRO A 116 -11.42 8.12 -2.55
N LEU A 117 -12.57 7.62 -3.01
CA LEU A 117 -13.79 8.43 -3.10
C LEU A 117 -14.19 8.96 -1.71
N GLY A 118 -14.40 10.28 -1.63
CA GLY A 118 -14.89 10.93 -0.42
C GLY A 118 -16.35 10.62 -0.11
N ALA A 119 -16.83 11.14 1.04
CA ALA A 119 -18.20 10.92 1.49
C ALA A 119 -19.25 11.49 0.52
N GLU A 120 -18.94 12.62 -0.10
CA GLU A 120 -19.82 13.33 -1.03
C GLU A 120 -19.46 13.10 -2.51
N GLU A 121 -18.66 12.05 -2.76
CA GLU A 121 -18.22 11.74 -4.12
C GLU A 121 -18.79 10.40 -4.58
N ALA A 122 -18.98 10.30 -5.88
CA ALA A 122 -19.42 9.08 -6.54
C ALA A 122 -18.71 8.91 -7.89
N ALA A 123 -18.77 7.73 -8.43
CA ALA A 123 -18.22 7.42 -9.74
C ALA A 123 -19.32 6.95 -10.69
N LEU A 124 -19.32 7.49 -11.91
CA LEU A 124 -20.23 7.16 -12.98
C LEU A 124 -19.46 6.50 -14.12
N LEU A 125 -19.87 5.29 -14.48
CA LEU A 125 -19.34 4.62 -15.66
C LEU A 125 -20.04 5.10 -16.92
N LYS A 126 -19.28 5.37 -17.96
CA LYS A 126 -19.80 5.64 -19.31
C LYS A 126 -19.31 4.60 -20.30
N LEU A 127 -20.20 4.14 -21.14
CA LEU A 127 -19.93 3.29 -22.28
C LEU A 127 -20.27 4.06 -23.54
N ASP A 128 -19.30 4.25 -24.42
CA ASP A 128 -19.45 5.06 -25.65
C ASP A 128 -19.98 6.47 -25.37
N GLY A 129 -19.52 7.07 -24.28
CA GLY A 129 -19.95 8.38 -23.80
C GLY A 129 -21.32 8.43 -23.11
N LYS A 130 -22.05 7.32 -23.08
CA LYS A 130 -23.35 7.21 -22.42
C LYS A 130 -23.24 6.66 -21.00
N ALA A 131 -23.91 7.28 -20.03
CA ALA A 131 -23.94 6.80 -18.65
C ALA A 131 -24.55 5.41 -18.55
N VAL A 132 -23.92 4.54 -17.78
CA VAL A 132 -24.41 3.18 -17.48
C VAL A 132 -24.77 3.12 -16.00
N GLY A 133 -26.06 3.07 -15.71
CA GLY A 133 -26.57 3.09 -14.35
C GLY A 133 -26.52 4.50 -13.72
N THR A 134 -26.47 4.51 -12.40
CA THR A 134 -26.38 5.73 -11.58
C THR A 134 -25.01 5.87 -10.95
N PRO A 135 -24.58 7.10 -10.56
CA PRO A 135 -23.34 7.26 -9.82
C PRO A 135 -23.33 6.42 -8.54
N GLN A 136 -22.19 5.78 -8.27
CA GLN A 136 -22.04 4.88 -7.12
C GLN A 136 -20.70 5.08 -6.42
N LYS A 137 -20.61 4.65 -5.15
CA LYS A 137 -19.37 4.70 -4.36
C LYS A 137 -18.51 3.41 -4.52
N ARG A 138 -19.04 2.41 -5.19
CA ARG A 138 -18.31 1.18 -5.48
C ARG A 138 -17.34 1.38 -6.63
N SER A 139 -16.25 0.65 -6.60
CA SER A 139 -15.22 0.67 -7.64
C SER A 139 -15.41 -0.40 -8.72
N SER A 140 -16.59 -1.03 -8.76
CA SER A 140 -16.88 -2.15 -9.69
C SER A 140 -18.28 -2.02 -10.30
N TRP A 141 -18.39 -2.27 -11.60
CA TRP A 141 -19.63 -2.22 -12.39
C TRP A 141 -19.79 -3.51 -13.16
N GLN A 142 -20.97 -4.14 -13.04
CA GLN A 142 -21.35 -5.26 -13.88
C GLN A 142 -22.06 -4.73 -15.13
N LEU A 143 -21.45 -4.88 -16.28
CA LEU A 143 -22.08 -4.64 -17.56
C LEU A 143 -22.73 -5.92 -18.07
N ASN A 144 -23.96 -5.81 -18.52
CA ASN A 144 -24.70 -6.94 -19.05
C ASN A 144 -25.23 -6.62 -20.44
N ASN A 145 -25.23 -7.60 -21.30
CA ASN A 145 -25.83 -7.54 -22.62
C ASN A 145 -25.27 -6.42 -23.51
N VAL A 146 -23.95 -6.14 -23.37
CA VAL A 146 -23.26 -5.19 -24.23
C VAL A 146 -23.28 -5.72 -25.65
N PHE A 147 -23.59 -4.87 -26.62
CA PHE A 147 -23.67 -5.26 -28.03
C PHE A 147 -22.30 -5.70 -28.54
N ARG A 148 -22.30 -6.42 -29.66
CA ARG A 148 -21.06 -6.77 -30.36
C ARG A 148 -20.42 -5.54 -30.98
N GLY A 149 -19.10 -5.48 -30.93
CA GLY A 149 -18.33 -4.39 -31.54
C GLY A 149 -17.25 -3.85 -30.64
N GLU A 150 -16.71 -2.76 -31.07
CA GLU A 150 -15.77 -1.94 -30.30
C GLU A 150 -16.55 -1.01 -29.37
N HIS A 151 -16.13 -0.91 -28.13
CA HIS A 151 -16.71 -0.03 -27.13
C HIS A 151 -15.62 0.70 -26.35
N GLN A 152 -15.89 1.95 -26.03
CA GLN A 152 -15.01 2.77 -25.21
C GLN A 152 -15.60 2.96 -23.83
N ILE A 153 -14.82 2.66 -22.80
CA ILE A 153 -15.20 2.77 -21.39
C ILE A 153 -14.45 3.94 -20.77
N THR A 154 -15.17 4.80 -20.07
CA THR A 154 -14.61 5.84 -19.22
C THR A 154 -15.34 5.88 -17.87
N ILE A 155 -14.67 6.36 -16.83
CA ILE A 155 -15.25 6.54 -15.49
C ILE A 155 -15.02 7.97 -15.06
N GLU A 156 -16.11 8.64 -14.71
CA GLU A 156 -16.10 10.00 -14.17
C GLU A 156 -16.26 9.97 -12.65
N ARG A 157 -15.39 10.67 -11.94
CA ARG A 157 -15.52 10.97 -10.53
C ARG A 157 -16.29 12.27 -10.40
N GLN A 158 -17.36 12.29 -9.63
CA GLN A 158 -18.26 13.41 -9.47
C GLN A 158 -18.45 13.76 -8.00
N ASN A 159 -18.75 15.02 -7.70
CA ASN A 159 -19.17 15.45 -6.37
C ASN A 159 -20.70 15.32 -6.19
N ALA A 160 -21.23 15.75 -5.04
CA ALA A 160 -22.66 15.68 -4.72
C ALA A 160 -23.53 16.53 -5.68
N GLU A 161 -22.96 17.57 -6.27
CA GLU A 161 -23.65 18.44 -7.24
C GLU A 161 -23.50 17.93 -8.69
N GLU A 162 -23.04 16.69 -8.89
CA GLU A 162 -22.80 16.05 -10.20
C GLU A 162 -21.70 16.73 -11.04
N ASN A 163 -20.89 17.62 -10.44
CA ASN A 163 -19.75 18.20 -11.13
C ASN A 163 -18.63 17.16 -11.27
N VAL A 164 -18.09 17.04 -12.48
CA VAL A 164 -16.99 16.11 -12.78
C VAL A 164 -15.69 16.66 -12.20
N LEU A 165 -15.11 15.92 -11.26
CA LEU A 165 -13.83 16.23 -10.62
C LEU A 165 -12.64 15.64 -11.39
N ASN A 166 -12.82 14.46 -11.96
CA ASN A 166 -11.81 13.76 -12.74
C ASN A 166 -12.44 12.69 -13.64
N THR A 167 -11.82 12.44 -14.79
CA THR A 167 -12.22 11.38 -15.74
C THR A 167 -11.04 10.44 -15.96
N SER A 168 -11.30 9.15 -16.03
CA SER A 168 -10.29 8.15 -16.37
C SER A 168 -9.82 8.28 -17.82
N PRO A 169 -8.60 7.85 -18.13
CA PRO A 169 -8.25 7.51 -19.51
C PRO A 169 -9.27 6.51 -20.07
N PRO A 170 -9.63 6.62 -21.37
CA PRO A 170 -10.54 5.67 -22.02
C PRO A 170 -9.86 4.30 -22.13
N VAL A 171 -10.67 3.25 -22.00
CA VAL A 171 -10.29 1.85 -22.22
C VAL A 171 -11.17 1.29 -23.32
N THR A 172 -10.56 0.75 -24.37
CA THR A 172 -11.26 0.11 -25.48
C THR A 172 -11.44 -1.38 -25.23
N VAL A 173 -12.63 -1.89 -25.48
CA VAL A 173 -12.94 -3.33 -25.40
C VAL A 173 -13.64 -3.78 -26.67
N TYR A 174 -13.39 -5.02 -27.09
CA TYR A 174 -14.00 -5.64 -28.26
C TYR A 174 -14.94 -6.76 -27.83
N VAL A 175 -16.24 -6.57 -27.96
CA VAL A 175 -17.24 -7.56 -27.56
C VAL A 175 -17.59 -8.47 -28.73
N LEU A 176 -17.37 -9.79 -28.56
CA LEU A 176 -17.76 -10.80 -29.54
C LEU A 176 -19.09 -11.40 -29.12
N ARG A 177 -20.11 -11.28 -30.00
CA ARG A 177 -21.42 -11.92 -29.81
C ARG A 177 -21.84 -12.68 -31.06
N PRO A 178 -22.59 -13.78 -30.91
CA PRO A 178 -23.17 -14.46 -32.07
C PRO A 178 -24.06 -13.49 -32.86
N SER A 179 -23.98 -13.56 -34.19
CA SER A 179 -24.98 -12.93 -35.05
C SER A 179 -26.26 -13.75 -34.97
N ILE A 180 -27.35 -13.12 -34.54
CA ILE A 180 -28.69 -13.70 -34.73
C ILE A 180 -29.01 -13.45 -36.19
N ARG A 181 -29.14 -14.56 -36.95
CA ARG A 181 -29.71 -14.54 -38.31
C ARG A 181 -31.19 -14.73 -38.21
#